data_0de13e5eb1b1563f4d50f82baacf5107
#
_entry.id   0de13e5eb1b1563f4d50f82baacf5107
#
_cell.length_a   1.000
_cell.length_b   1.000
_cell.length_c   1.000
_cell.angle_alpha   90.00
_cell.angle_beta   90.00
_cell.angle_gamma   90.00
#
_symmetry.space_group_name_H-M   'P 1'
#
loop_
_entity.id
_entity.type
_entity.pdbx_description
1 polymer ?
#
loop_
_entity_poly.entity_id
_entity_poly.type
_entity_poly.pdbx_seq_one_letter_code
_entity_poly.pdbx_strand_id
1 'polypeptide(L)'
;FGRVVTSMGSLIWPLLTLILKNKLGYNATTIATITMAMSILQFPMLLLGGKLADTMNRKKIIVCCDMVTVISYIICGLLPLSGYSIALFYLAGVFATIEGPSYDALVADLSDSESREKAYSLQYLGMNLGLVLSPTIAGFLFENYLGLAFIITGIATFSSTLLIILFVKQLRVEKKKVSEYEEKRENEHVFKILWERRPILIYALVAGFGALVYAQFNYLLPLNMETLYGAKGAAIFGMLTSTNALV
;
A
#
# COMPACT_ATOMS: atom_id res chain seq x y z
N PHE A 1 -10.90 9.19 -8.12
CA PHE A 1 -11.04 8.17 -9.18
C PHE A 1 -9.78 7.30 -9.28
N GLY A 2 -8.57 7.88 -9.36
CA GLY A 2 -7.31 7.14 -9.41
C GLY A 2 -7.17 6.10 -8.28
N ARG A 3 -7.51 6.45 -7.05
CA ARG A 3 -7.46 5.52 -5.89
C ARG A 3 -8.39 4.32 -6.05
N VAL A 4 -9.59 4.50 -6.62
CA VAL A 4 -10.49 3.36 -6.95
C VAL A 4 -9.78 2.40 -7.89
N VAL A 5 -9.21 2.92 -8.98
CA VAL A 5 -8.52 2.11 -10.01
C VAL A 5 -7.32 1.37 -9.42
N THR A 6 -6.48 2.04 -8.63
CA THR A 6 -5.33 1.40 -7.98
C THR A 6 -5.78 0.32 -6.99
N SER A 7 -6.82 0.57 -6.19
CA SER A 7 -7.33 -0.40 -5.23
C SER A 7 -7.98 -1.60 -5.91
N MET A 8 -8.71 -1.40 -7.01
CA MET A 8 -9.24 -2.50 -7.84
C MET A 8 -8.13 -3.36 -8.44
N GLY A 9 -6.99 -2.75 -8.76
CA GLY A 9 -5.81 -3.44 -9.28
C GLY A 9 -4.93 -4.08 -8.21
N SER A 10 -5.17 -3.86 -6.93
CA SER A 10 -4.34 -4.40 -5.84
C SER A 10 -4.62 -5.89 -5.57
N LEU A 11 -4.35 -6.74 -6.58
CA LEU A 11 -4.70 -8.16 -6.59
C LEU A 11 -3.74 -9.04 -5.81
N ILE A 12 -2.48 -8.68 -5.71
CA ILE A 12 -1.41 -9.56 -5.24
C ILE A 12 -1.25 -9.53 -3.72
N TRP A 13 -1.35 -8.37 -3.10
CA TRP A 13 -1.11 -8.19 -1.66
C TRP A 13 -1.94 -9.12 -0.77
N PRO A 14 -3.26 -9.28 -0.98
CA PRO A 14 -4.06 -10.18 -0.15
C PRO A 14 -3.65 -11.65 -0.27
N LEU A 15 -3.08 -12.04 -1.40
CA LEU A 15 -2.71 -13.44 -1.68
C LEU A 15 -1.21 -13.72 -1.50
N LEU A 16 -0.41 -12.75 -1.07
CA LEU A 16 1.04 -12.87 -0.98
C LEU A 16 1.47 -14.11 -0.17
N THR A 17 0.85 -14.33 0.98
CA THR A 17 1.14 -15.49 1.84
C THR A 17 0.92 -16.81 1.12
N LEU A 18 -0.19 -16.92 0.37
CA LEU A 18 -0.50 -18.12 -0.42
C LEU A 18 0.45 -18.28 -1.63
N ILE A 19 0.86 -17.19 -2.25
CA ILE A 19 1.84 -17.20 -3.33
C ILE A 19 3.18 -17.78 -2.82
N LEU A 20 3.67 -17.27 -1.70
CA LEU A 20 4.92 -17.73 -1.10
C LEU A 20 4.86 -19.20 -0.69
N LYS A 21 3.72 -19.64 -0.14
CA LYS A 21 3.52 -21.02 0.27
C LYS A 21 3.32 -21.96 -0.92
N ASN A 22 2.31 -21.73 -1.75
CA ASN A 22 1.83 -22.70 -2.72
C ASN A 22 2.58 -22.67 -4.05
N LYS A 23 3.04 -21.51 -4.47
CA LYS A 23 3.74 -21.36 -5.75
C LYS A 23 5.26 -21.45 -5.61
N LEU A 24 5.81 -21.06 -4.46
CA LEU A 24 7.26 -21.12 -4.19
C LEU A 24 7.65 -22.20 -3.17
N GLY A 25 6.67 -22.84 -2.51
CA GLY A 25 6.92 -23.94 -1.57
C GLY A 25 7.58 -23.51 -0.25
N TYR A 26 7.50 -22.22 0.14
CA TYR A 26 8.10 -21.74 1.36
C TYR A 26 7.30 -22.18 2.59
N ASN A 27 8.00 -22.59 3.64
CA ASN A 27 7.36 -22.92 4.91
C ASN A 27 6.91 -21.65 5.67
N ALA A 28 6.03 -21.81 6.64
CA ALA A 28 5.44 -20.69 7.40
C ALA A 28 6.51 -19.81 8.09
N THR A 29 7.58 -20.42 8.61
CA THR A 29 8.69 -19.69 9.26
C THR A 29 9.42 -18.80 8.25
N THR A 30 9.73 -19.31 7.07
CA THR A 30 10.39 -18.54 6.00
C THR A 30 9.51 -17.38 5.55
N ILE A 31 8.19 -17.62 5.36
CA ILE A 31 7.22 -16.57 4.98
C ILE A 31 7.19 -15.48 6.06
N ALA A 32 7.07 -15.86 7.33
CA ALA A 32 7.07 -14.90 8.44
C ALA A 32 8.37 -14.09 8.50
N THR A 33 9.54 -14.73 8.32
CA THR A 33 10.83 -14.05 8.31
C THR A 33 10.96 -13.04 7.16
N ILE A 34 10.56 -13.43 5.95
CA ILE A 34 10.56 -12.55 4.78
C ILE A 34 9.62 -11.35 5.02
N THR A 35 8.40 -11.60 5.46
CA THR A 35 7.41 -10.54 5.72
C THR A 35 7.90 -9.59 6.82
N MET A 36 8.49 -10.12 7.90
CA MET A 36 9.06 -9.32 8.99
C MET A 36 10.23 -8.45 8.49
N ALA A 37 11.16 -9.02 7.73
CA ALA A 37 12.29 -8.29 7.16
C ALA A 37 11.82 -7.13 6.28
N MET A 38 10.78 -7.35 5.48
CA MET A 38 10.18 -6.31 4.65
C MET A 38 9.50 -5.22 5.45
N SER A 39 8.77 -5.57 6.52
CA SER A 39 8.17 -4.58 7.42
C SER A 39 9.23 -3.70 8.10
N ILE A 40 10.36 -4.29 8.52
CA ILE A 40 11.49 -3.55 9.07
C ILE A 40 12.09 -2.59 8.03
N LEU A 41 12.22 -3.02 6.78
CA LEU A 41 12.72 -2.18 5.68
C LEU A 41 11.75 -1.04 5.33
N GLN A 42 10.45 -1.29 5.35
CA GLN A 42 9.43 -0.29 5.04
C GLN A 42 9.42 0.89 6.03
N PHE A 43 9.76 0.65 7.30
CA PHE A 43 9.77 1.71 8.31
C PHE A 43 10.70 2.89 7.96
N PRO A 44 12.02 2.72 7.70
CA PRO A 44 12.87 3.83 7.26
C PRO A 44 12.45 4.41 5.90
N MET A 45 11.87 3.59 5.01
CA MET A 45 11.38 4.07 3.71
C MET A 45 10.15 4.99 3.85
N LEU A 46 9.28 4.73 4.80
CA LEU A 46 8.16 5.62 5.14
C LEU A 46 8.66 6.98 5.63
N LEU A 47 9.67 7.00 6.51
CA LEU A 47 10.28 8.24 6.99
C LEU A 47 10.97 9.01 5.86
N LEU A 48 11.66 8.30 4.97
CA LEU A 48 12.24 8.87 3.77
C LEU A 48 11.17 9.50 2.87
N GLY A 49 10.06 8.78 2.64
CA GLY A 49 8.92 9.26 1.88
C GLY A 49 8.32 10.54 2.44
N GLY A 50 8.15 10.63 3.78
CA GLY A 50 7.72 11.84 4.45
C GLY A 50 8.66 13.02 4.20
N LYS A 51 9.97 12.81 4.38
CA LYS A 51 10.98 13.84 4.12
C LYS A 51 10.99 14.30 2.66
N LEU A 52 10.86 13.37 1.71
CA LEU A 52 10.78 13.70 0.29
C LEU A 52 9.51 14.51 -0.02
N ALA A 53 8.36 14.11 0.54
CA ALA A 53 7.09 14.82 0.37
C ALA A 53 7.13 16.28 0.86
N ASP A 54 7.97 16.56 1.88
CA ASP A 54 8.14 17.92 2.43
C ASP A 54 9.14 18.77 1.63
N THR A 55 10.08 18.14 0.93
CA THR A 55 11.23 18.85 0.29
C THR A 55 11.13 18.89 -1.21
N MET A 56 10.46 17.94 -1.84
CA MET A 56 10.40 17.78 -3.29
C MET A 56 8.98 17.93 -3.85
N ASN A 57 8.87 18.03 -5.16
CA ASN A 57 7.57 18.07 -5.83
C ASN A 57 6.86 16.72 -5.72
N ARG A 58 5.74 16.67 -5.00
CA ARG A 58 4.96 15.46 -4.69
C ARG A 58 4.52 14.71 -5.94
N LYS A 59 4.07 15.42 -6.99
CA LYS A 59 3.70 14.80 -8.27
C LYS A 59 4.89 14.04 -8.89
N LYS A 60 6.11 14.60 -8.83
CA LYS A 60 7.29 13.93 -9.36
C LYS A 60 7.65 12.68 -8.58
N ILE A 61 7.54 12.74 -7.24
CA ILE A 61 7.80 11.57 -6.37
C ILE A 61 6.83 10.46 -6.73
N ILE A 62 5.53 10.74 -6.77
CA ILE A 62 4.48 9.78 -7.11
C ILE A 62 4.77 9.15 -8.48
N VAL A 63 4.98 9.96 -9.51
CA VAL A 63 5.22 9.44 -10.87
C VAL A 63 6.48 8.58 -10.94
N CYS A 64 7.59 8.99 -10.29
CA CYS A 64 8.82 8.19 -10.30
C CYS A 64 8.64 6.86 -9.54
N CYS A 65 8.02 6.86 -8.38
CA CYS A 65 7.79 5.66 -7.58
C CYS A 65 6.83 4.71 -8.29
N ASP A 66 5.72 5.22 -8.82
CA ASP A 66 4.76 4.45 -9.59
C ASP A 66 5.38 3.80 -10.83
N MET A 67 6.26 4.50 -11.55
CA MET A 67 6.93 3.91 -12.72
C MET A 67 7.77 2.70 -12.34
N VAL A 68 8.53 2.76 -11.23
CA VAL A 68 9.28 1.60 -10.74
C VAL A 68 8.33 0.47 -10.35
N THR A 69 7.24 0.78 -9.66
CA THR A 69 6.20 -0.17 -9.26
C THR A 69 5.55 -0.84 -10.46
N VAL A 70 5.14 -0.08 -11.47
CA VAL A 70 4.54 -0.59 -12.72
C VAL A 70 5.50 -1.52 -13.46
N ILE A 71 6.75 -1.10 -13.65
CA ILE A 71 7.77 -1.91 -14.33
C ILE A 71 7.98 -3.22 -13.57
N SER A 72 8.09 -3.16 -12.24
CA SER A 72 8.26 -4.35 -11.40
C SER A 72 7.09 -5.31 -11.55
N TYR A 73 5.85 -4.84 -11.52
CA TYR A 73 4.67 -5.68 -11.69
C TYR A 73 4.57 -6.29 -13.10
N ILE A 74 4.85 -5.53 -14.15
CA ILE A 74 4.84 -6.05 -15.52
C ILE A 74 5.90 -7.14 -15.68
N ILE A 75 7.12 -6.93 -15.17
CA ILE A 75 8.18 -7.95 -15.21
C ILE A 75 7.75 -9.21 -14.42
N CYS A 76 7.17 -9.05 -13.22
CA CYS A 76 6.65 -10.18 -12.44
C CYS A 76 5.55 -10.94 -13.18
N GLY A 77 4.73 -10.27 -13.98
CA GLY A 77 3.65 -10.90 -14.76
C GLY A 77 4.12 -11.63 -16.00
N LEU A 78 5.23 -11.21 -16.60
CA LEU A 78 5.78 -11.78 -17.83
C LEU A 78 6.79 -12.91 -17.57
N LEU A 79 7.46 -12.91 -16.43
CA LEU A 79 8.45 -13.92 -16.08
C LEU A 79 7.83 -15.04 -15.23
N PRO A 80 8.40 -16.26 -15.30
CA PRO A 80 8.04 -17.32 -14.37
C PRO A 80 8.26 -16.88 -12.92
N LEU A 81 7.31 -17.23 -12.05
CA LEU A 81 7.40 -16.91 -10.62
C LEU A 81 8.66 -17.56 -10.02
N SER A 82 9.48 -16.75 -9.39
CA SER A 82 10.76 -17.15 -8.80
C SER A 82 11.10 -16.25 -7.62
N GLY A 83 12.19 -16.54 -6.90
CA GLY A 83 12.70 -15.64 -5.87
C GLY A 83 12.98 -14.21 -6.37
N TYR A 84 13.42 -14.06 -7.63
CA TYR A 84 13.62 -12.74 -8.25
C TYR A 84 12.30 -12.00 -8.46
N SER A 85 11.23 -12.69 -8.86
CA SER A 85 9.90 -12.07 -8.99
C SER A 85 9.41 -11.54 -7.64
N ILE A 86 9.66 -12.28 -6.55
CA ILE A 86 9.32 -11.83 -5.21
C ILE A 86 10.16 -10.62 -4.78
N ALA A 87 11.46 -10.62 -5.09
CA ALA A 87 12.31 -9.45 -4.82
C ALA A 87 11.80 -8.19 -5.56
N LEU A 88 11.40 -8.31 -6.83
CA LEU A 88 10.80 -7.23 -7.60
C LEU A 88 9.46 -6.78 -7.03
N PHE A 89 8.62 -7.73 -6.60
CA PHE A 89 7.35 -7.41 -5.93
C PHE A 89 7.58 -6.60 -4.64
N TYR A 90 8.55 -7.00 -3.83
CA TYR A 90 8.90 -6.25 -2.64
C TYR A 90 9.54 -4.90 -2.95
N LEU A 91 10.32 -4.80 -4.02
CA LEU A 91 10.83 -3.52 -4.51
C LEU A 91 9.68 -2.57 -4.84
N ALA A 92 8.64 -3.06 -5.55
CA ALA A 92 7.42 -2.30 -5.80
C ALA A 92 6.77 -1.83 -4.48
N GLY A 93 6.69 -2.70 -3.46
CA GLY A 93 6.16 -2.36 -2.15
C GLY A 93 6.95 -1.28 -1.41
N VAL A 94 8.28 -1.29 -1.52
CA VAL A 94 9.16 -0.25 -0.97
C VAL A 94 8.88 1.11 -1.63
N PHE A 95 8.79 1.15 -2.96
CA PHE A 95 8.50 2.40 -3.67
C PHE A 95 7.08 2.91 -3.38
N ALA A 96 6.09 2.02 -3.27
CA ALA A 96 4.74 2.37 -2.84
C ALA A 96 4.72 2.95 -1.40
N THR A 97 5.58 2.46 -0.50
CA THR A 97 5.73 3.00 0.85
C THR A 97 6.34 4.41 0.85
N ILE A 98 7.35 4.66 0.01
CA ILE A 98 7.96 5.99 -0.17
C ILE A 98 6.96 6.99 -0.74
N GLU A 99 6.10 6.56 -1.65
CA GLU A 99 5.10 7.38 -2.31
C GLU A 99 3.95 7.80 -1.39
N GLY A 100 3.55 6.94 -0.44
CA GLY A 100 2.35 7.13 0.38
C GLY A 100 2.20 8.54 0.98
N PRO A 101 3.20 9.06 1.72
CA PRO A 101 3.13 10.42 2.28
C PRO A 101 2.94 11.52 1.21
N SER A 102 3.52 11.34 0.02
CA SER A 102 3.34 12.29 -1.09
C SER A 102 1.92 12.30 -1.63
N TYR A 103 1.26 11.14 -1.66
CA TYR A 103 -0.14 11.01 -2.05
C TYR A 103 -1.06 11.72 -1.07
N ASP A 104 -0.90 11.48 0.23
CA ASP A 104 -1.72 12.09 1.27
C ASP A 104 -1.53 13.61 1.32
N ALA A 105 -0.28 14.05 1.19
CA ALA A 105 0.04 15.47 1.10
C ALA A 105 -0.54 16.13 -0.17
N LEU A 106 -0.56 15.42 -1.30
CA LEU A 106 -1.17 15.91 -2.55
C LEU A 106 -2.67 16.13 -2.38
N VAL A 107 -3.38 15.20 -1.72
CA VAL A 107 -4.81 15.37 -1.42
C VAL A 107 -5.05 16.58 -0.52
N ALA A 108 -4.20 16.77 0.50
CA ALA A 108 -4.27 17.93 1.38
C ALA A 108 -4.02 19.27 0.64
N ASP A 109 -3.13 19.28 -0.35
CA ASP A 109 -2.82 20.48 -1.13
C ASP A 109 -3.89 20.83 -2.16
N LEU A 110 -4.58 19.82 -2.68
CA LEU A 110 -5.67 20.01 -3.65
C LEU A 110 -7.02 20.31 -3.00
N SER A 111 -7.12 20.22 -1.68
CA SER A 111 -8.33 20.49 -0.91
C SER A 111 -8.14 21.70 0.01
N ASP A 112 -9.15 22.54 0.12
CA ASP A 112 -9.23 23.59 1.14
C ASP A 112 -9.65 23.02 2.50
N SER A 113 -9.62 23.84 3.56
CA SER A 113 -9.95 23.41 4.93
C SER A 113 -11.38 22.87 5.08
N GLU A 114 -12.33 23.37 4.27
CA GLU A 114 -13.74 22.97 4.33
C GLU A 114 -14.00 21.67 3.57
N SER A 115 -13.31 21.46 2.44
CA SER A 115 -13.51 20.30 1.58
C SER A 115 -12.57 19.13 1.90
N ARG A 116 -11.55 19.31 2.75
CA ARG A 116 -10.51 18.33 3.05
C ARG A 116 -11.08 17.04 3.64
N GLU A 117 -12.00 17.14 4.59
CA GLU A 117 -12.65 15.98 5.19
C GLU A 117 -13.41 15.17 4.13
N LYS A 118 -14.15 15.86 3.25
CA LYS A 118 -14.85 15.21 2.13
C LYS A 118 -13.88 14.55 1.15
N ALA A 119 -12.74 15.17 0.87
CA ALA A 119 -11.72 14.62 -0.01
C ALA A 119 -11.12 13.32 0.53
N TYR A 120 -10.77 13.27 1.82
CA TYR A 120 -10.28 12.06 2.46
C TYR A 120 -11.37 10.99 2.58
N SER A 121 -12.62 11.36 2.90
CA SER A 121 -13.76 10.43 2.94
C SER A 121 -14.01 9.80 1.56
N LEU A 122 -13.94 10.60 0.49
CA LEU A 122 -14.08 10.11 -0.88
C LEU A 122 -12.91 9.20 -1.29
N GLN A 123 -11.68 9.53 -0.85
CA GLN A 123 -10.51 8.68 -1.06
C GLN A 123 -10.69 7.33 -0.35
N TYR A 124 -11.12 7.34 0.90
CA TYR A 124 -11.37 6.13 1.69
C TYR A 124 -12.48 5.26 1.08
N LEU A 125 -13.59 5.88 0.69
CA LEU A 125 -14.67 5.19 -0.04
C LEU A 125 -14.16 4.55 -1.34
N GLY A 126 -13.35 5.28 -2.08
CA GLY A 126 -12.74 4.78 -3.32
C GLY A 126 -11.83 3.57 -3.09
N MET A 127 -11.05 3.58 -2.01
CA MET A 127 -10.22 2.44 -1.61
C MET A 127 -11.08 1.22 -1.27
N ASN A 128 -12.13 1.39 -0.47
CA ASN A 128 -13.02 0.28 -0.09
C ASN A 128 -13.76 -0.29 -1.30
N LEU A 129 -14.28 0.53 -2.20
CA LEU A 129 -14.91 0.08 -3.44
C LEU A 129 -13.95 -0.78 -4.30
N GLY A 130 -12.67 -0.39 -4.37
CA GLY A 130 -11.66 -1.20 -5.04
C GLY A 130 -11.43 -2.54 -4.33
N LEU A 131 -11.34 -2.52 -3.00
CA LEU A 131 -11.12 -3.72 -2.18
C LEU A 131 -12.31 -4.69 -2.18
N VAL A 132 -13.51 -4.27 -2.53
CA VAL A 132 -14.65 -5.17 -2.72
C VAL A 132 -14.42 -6.16 -3.85
N LEU A 133 -13.82 -5.72 -4.96
CA LEU A 133 -13.65 -6.55 -6.15
C LEU A 133 -12.28 -7.24 -6.22
N SER A 134 -11.21 -6.54 -5.79
CA SER A 134 -9.84 -7.01 -6.03
C SER A 134 -9.52 -8.36 -5.40
N PRO A 135 -9.85 -8.68 -4.13
CA PRO A 135 -9.49 -9.97 -3.54
C PRO A 135 -10.25 -11.14 -4.18
N THR A 136 -11.50 -10.93 -4.57
CA THR A 136 -12.28 -11.97 -5.27
C THR A 136 -11.67 -12.26 -6.64
N ILE A 137 -11.36 -11.24 -7.45
CA ILE A 137 -10.69 -11.42 -8.75
C ILE A 137 -9.34 -12.09 -8.56
N ALA A 138 -8.56 -11.65 -7.58
CA ALA A 138 -7.25 -12.23 -7.24
C ALA A 138 -7.36 -13.72 -6.89
N GLY A 139 -8.35 -14.11 -6.08
CA GLY A 139 -8.61 -15.50 -5.71
C GLY A 139 -8.91 -16.39 -6.91
N PHE A 140 -9.69 -15.93 -7.88
CA PHE A 140 -9.96 -16.67 -9.11
C PHE A 140 -8.74 -16.77 -10.04
N LEU A 141 -7.90 -15.73 -10.10
CA LEU A 141 -6.69 -15.73 -10.93
C LEU A 141 -5.55 -16.51 -10.31
N PHE A 142 -5.60 -16.79 -9.01
CA PHE A 142 -4.51 -17.35 -8.23
C PHE A 142 -3.97 -18.68 -8.79
N GLU A 143 -4.85 -19.61 -9.16
CA GLU A 143 -4.43 -20.95 -9.56
C GLU A 143 -3.71 -20.98 -10.92
N ASN A 144 -4.31 -20.36 -11.95
CA ASN A 144 -3.88 -20.56 -13.34
C ASN A 144 -3.39 -19.27 -14.02
N TYR A 145 -3.71 -18.10 -13.49
CA TYR A 145 -3.50 -16.83 -14.15
C TYR A 145 -2.80 -15.78 -13.27
N LEU A 146 -1.92 -16.23 -12.39
CA LEU A 146 -1.23 -15.34 -11.44
C LEU A 146 -0.42 -14.24 -12.15
N GLY A 147 0.23 -14.56 -13.28
CA GLY A 147 0.93 -13.58 -14.12
C GLY A 147 0.01 -12.47 -14.62
N LEU A 148 -1.23 -12.82 -15.00
CA LEU A 148 -2.24 -11.84 -15.40
C LEU A 148 -2.64 -10.93 -14.23
N ALA A 149 -2.72 -11.44 -13.01
CA ALA A 149 -3.00 -10.63 -11.82
C ALA A 149 -1.90 -9.56 -11.59
N PHE A 150 -0.63 -9.90 -11.79
CA PHE A 150 0.46 -8.93 -11.74
C PHE A 150 0.34 -7.87 -12.85
N ILE A 151 0.05 -8.28 -14.08
CA ILE A 151 -0.12 -7.35 -15.21
C ILE A 151 -1.29 -6.39 -14.96
N ILE A 152 -2.43 -6.90 -14.50
CA ILE A 152 -3.61 -6.06 -14.15
C ILE A 152 -3.24 -5.04 -13.06
N THR A 153 -2.51 -5.46 -12.03
CA THR A 153 -2.03 -4.56 -10.97
C THR A 153 -1.15 -3.45 -11.55
N GLY A 154 -0.20 -3.80 -12.43
CA GLY A 154 0.65 -2.82 -13.11
C GLY A 154 -0.13 -1.84 -13.98
N ILE A 155 -1.07 -2.32 -14.79
CA ILE A 155 -1.91 -1.48 -15.65
C ILE A 155 -2.79 -0.55 -14.81
N ALA A 156 -3.39 -1.03 -13.73
CA ALA A 156 -4.21 -0.22 -12.84
C ALA A 156 -3.39 0.91 -12.19
N THR A 157 -2.18 0.60 -11.69
CA THR A 157 -1.26 1.60 -11.15
C THR A 157 -0.88 2.62 -12.22
N PHE A 158 -0.48 2.17 -13.41
CA PHE A 158 -0.15 3.05 -14.53
C PHE A 158 -1.31 3.98 -14.92
N SER A 159 -2.52 3.44 -14.98
CA SER A 159 -3.74 4.22 -15.30
C SER A 159 -3.99 5.32 -14.26
N SER A 160 -3.80 5.02 -12.98
CA SER A 160 -3.90 6.01 -11.89
C SER A 160 -2.83 7.10 -12.03
N THR A 161 -1.58 6.70 -12.28
CA THR A 161 -0.47 7.63 -12.48
C THR A 161 -0.70 8.52 -13.69
N LEU A 162 -1.23 7.97 -14.78
CA LEU A 162 -1.59 8.74 -15.98
C LEU A 162 -2.63 9.82 -15.66
N LEU A 163 -3.63 9.52 -14.84
CA LEU A 163 -4.61 10.52 -14.39
C LEU A 163 -3.94 11.64 -13.59
N ILE A 164 -2.96 11.32 -12.74
CA ILE A 164 -2.19 12.34 -12.00
C ILE A 164 -1.37 13.20 -12.96
N ILE A 165 -0.72 12.59 -13.95
CA ILE A 165 0.08 13.32 -14.94
C ILE A 165 -0.81 14.31 -15.72
N LEU A 166 -2.00 13.88 -16.14
CA LEU A 166 -2.87 14.66 -17.01
C LEU A 166 -3.66 15.73 -16.25
N PHE A 167 -4.17 15.41 -15.07
CA PHE A 167 -5.16 16.27 -14.38
C PHE A 167 -4.59 17.06 -13.21
N VAL A 168 -3.52 16.58 -12.57
CA VAL A 168 -2.91 17.32 -11.46
C VAL A 168 -1.88 18.31 -11.99
N LYS A 169 -2.17 19.60 -11.87
CA LYS A 169 -1.19 20.66 -12.17
C LYS A 169 0.02 20.53 -11.24
N GLN A 170 1.19 20.93 -11.72
CA GLN A 170 2.38 21.00 -10.88
C GLN A 170 2.15 22.06 -9.79
N LEU A 171 1.88 21.60 -8.58
CA LEU A 171 1.87 22.47 -7.41
C LEU A 171 3.34 22.73 -7.04
N ARG A 172 3.74 24.00 -7.01
CA ARG A 172 4.99 24.37 -6.34
C ARG A 172 4.80 24.05 -4.86
N VAL A 173 5.81 23.41 -4.25
CA VAL A 173 5.90 23.32 -2.81
C VAL A 173 6.11 24.76 -2.33
N GLU A 174 5.01 25.49 -2.19
CA GLU A 174 5.07 26.75 -1.45
C GLU A 174 5.33 26.37 0.01
N LYS A 175 6.41 26.93 0.59
CA LYS A 175 6.59 26.89 2.03
C LYS A 175 5.32 27.51 2.62
N LYS A 176 4.37 26.67 3.05
CA LYS A 176 3.18 27.13 3.75
C LYS A 176 3.66 28.07 4.84
N LYS A 177 3.11 29.29 4.91
CA LYS A 177 3.26 30.13 6.10
C LYS A 177 2.83 29.25 7.26
N VAL A 178 3.76 29.01 8.19
CA VAL A 178 3.53 28.25 9.41
C VAL A 178 2.26 28.82 10.05
N SER A 179 1.20 28.03 10.15
CA SER A 179 0.02 28.49 10.89
C SER A 179 0.42 28.63 12.35
N GLU A 180 -0.22 29.52 13.07
CA GLU A 180 0.05 29.81 14.49
C GLU A 180 0.02 28.57 15.39
N TYR A 181 -0.50 27.43 14.85
CA TYR A 181 -0.60 26.11 15.49
C TYR A 181 0.46 25.10 15.03
N GLU A 182 1.28 25.41 14.02
CA GLU A 182 2.36 24.57 13.53
C GLU A 182 3.70 25.03 14.14
N GLU A 183 4.07 24.50 15.30
CA GLU A 183 5.45 24.62 15.80
C GLU A 183 6.40 23.86 14.89
N LYS A 184 7.01 24.56 13.93
CA LYS A 184 8.11 24.02 13.14
C LYS A 184 9.39 24.04 13.98
N ARG A 185 9.69 22.93 14.63
CA ARG A 185 11.01 22.68 15.23
C ARG A 185 11.93 22.16 14.13
N GLU A 186 12.48 23.06 13.32
CA GLU A 186 13.54 22.74 12.35
C GLU A 186 14.75 22.20 13.14
N ASN A 187 15.15 20.96 12.94
CA ASN A 187 16.29 20.25 13.51
C ASN A 187 16.11 19.41 14.79
N GLU A 188 14.94 19.19 15.30
CA GLU A 188 14.77 18.23 16.40
C GLU A 188 14.50 16.81 15.89
N HIS A 189 15.10 15.81 16.56
CA HIS A 189 14.86 14.40 16.25
C HIS A 189 13.39 14.04 16.57
N VAL A 190 12.73 13.38 15.62
CA VAL A 190 11.33 12.92 15.72
C VAL A 190 11.06 12.17 17.04
N PHE A 191 12.00 11.33 17.48
CA PHE A 191 11.89 10.59 18.75
C PHE A 191 11.85 11.49 19.98
N LYS A 192 12.56 12.63 19.98
CA LYS A 192 12.53 13.59 21.09
C LYS A 192 11.16 14.26 21.16
N ILE A 193 10.64 14.69 20.01
CA ILE A 193 9.30 15.32 19.93
C ILE A 193 8.21 14.35 20.39
N LEU A 194 8.26 13.09 19.97
CA LEU A 194 7.31 12.06 20.41
C LEU A 194 7.39 11.79 21.90
N TRP A 195 8.58 11.79 22.48
CA TRP A 195 8.78 11.60 23.93
C TRP A 195 8.23 12.76 24.76
N GLU A 196 8.37 13.99 24.27
CA GLU A 196 7.79 15.19 24.89
C GLU A 196 6.26 15.19 24.79
N ARG A 197 5.69 14.64 23.69
CA ARG A 197 4.24 14.55 23.45
C ARG A 197 3.69 13.16 23.81
N ARG A 198 3.78 12.79 25.10
CA ARG A 198 3.35 11.49 25.62
C ARG A 198 1.98 11.00 25.14
N PRO A 199 0.91 11.83 25.02
CA PRO A 199 -0.38 11.36 24.53
C PRO A 199 -0.30 10.81 23.09
N ILE A 200 0.51 11.43 22.22
CA ILE A 200 0.71 10.98 20.84
C ILE A 200 1.47 9.64 20.83
N LEU A 201 2.48 9.51 21.69
CA LEU A 201 3.22 8.26 21.82
C LEU A 201 2.32 7.11 22.32
N ILE A 202 1.50 7.35 23.33
CA ILE A 202 0.54 6.36 23.84
C ILE A 202 -0.47 5.97 22.75
N TYR A 203 -1.03 6.95 22.05
CA TYR A 203 -1.92 6.69 20.93
C TYR A 203 -1.26 5.83 19.85
N ALA A 204 -0.03 6.16 19.45
CA ALA A 204 0.73 5.40 18.46
C ALA A 204 0.99 3.95 18.91
N LEU A 205 1.31 3.73 20.19
CA LEU A 205 1.47 2.39 20.75
C LEU A 205 0.18 1.59 20.73
N VAL A 206 -0.95 2.17 21.18
CA VAL A 206 -2.26 1.51 21.17
C VAL A 206 -2.70 1.20 19.73
N ALA A 207 -2.54 2.14 18.81
CA ALA A 207 -2.82 1.92 17.38
C ALA A 207 -1.93 0.83 16.79
N GLY A 208 -0.66 0.76 17.20
CA GLY A 208 0.28 -0.30 16.82
C GLY A 208 -0.18 -1.69 17.26
N PHE A 209 -0.70 -1.84 18.49
CA PHE A 209 -1.31 -3.11 18.93
C PHE A 209 -2.52 -3.50 18.10
N GLY A 210 -3.40 -2.55 17.76
CA GLY A 210 -4.52 -2.78 16.83
C GLY A 210 -4.04 -3.25 15.46
N ALA A 211 -3.01 -2.63 14.92
CA ALA A 211 -2.41 -3.01 13.64
C ALA A 211 -1.80 -4.43 13.67
N LEU A 212 -1.19 -4.86 14.80
CA LEU A 212 -0.69 -6.22 14.97
C LEU A 212 -1.82 -7.26 14.86
N VAL A 213 -2.96 -7.00 15.50
CA VAL A 213 -4.14 -7.88 15.41
C VAL A 213 -4.64 -7.93 13.97
N TYR A 214 -4.76 -6.77 13.31
CA TYR A 214 -5.21 -6.69 11.93
C TYR A 214 -4.25 -7.35 10.93
N ALA A 215 -2.95 -7.33 11.19
CA ALA A 215 -1.96 -8.01 10.35
C ALA A 215 -2.20 -9.53 10.27
N GLN A 216 -2.75 -10.15 11.32
CA GLN A 216 -3.08 -11.58 11.34
C GLN A 216 -4.19 -11.94 10.33
N PHE A 217 -5.06 -10.99 9.98
CA PHE A 217 -6.07 -11.18 8.95
C PHE A 217 -5.45 -11.54 7.59
N ASN A 218 -4.36 -10.90 7.21
CA ASN A 218 -3.67 -11.15 5.94
C ASN A 218 -2.66 -12.30 6.01
N TYR A 219 -2.31 -12.79 7.20
CA TYR A 219 -1.34 -13.86 7.38
C TYR A 219 -2.01 -15.20 7.73
N LEU A 220 -2.75 -15.25 8.83
CA LEU A 220 -3.33 -16.49 9.34
C LEU A 220 -4.59 -16.92 8.59
N LEU A 221 -5.44 -15.97 8.22
CA LEU A 221 -6.72 -16.31 7.60
C LEU A 221 -6.57 -17.01 6.26
N PRO A 222 -5.74 -16.53 5.29
CA PRO A 222 -5.54 -17.25 4.05
C PRO A 222 -4.94 -18.65 4.23
N LEU A 223 -4.01 -18.83 5.19
CA LEU A 223 -3.45 -20.15 5.51
C LEU A 223 -4.49 -21.10 6.09
N ASN A 224 -5.38 -20.58 6.93
CA ASN A 224 -6.46 -21.37 7.50
C ASN A 224 -7.51 -21.76 6.45
N MET A 225 -7.87 -20.83 5.56
CA MET A 225 -8.79 -21.12 4.45
C MET A 225 -8.21 -22.18 3.51
N GLU A 226 -6.93 -22.15 3.23
CA GLU A 226 -6.27 -23.19 2.44
C GLU A 226 -6.27 -24.53 3.17
N THR A 227 -6.00 -24.54 4.47
CA THR A 227 -6.02 -25.79 5.27
C THR A 227 -7.41 -26.44 5.28
N LEU A 228 -8.47 -25.64 5.34
CA LEU A 228 -9.84 -26.12 5.39
C LEU A 228 -10.42 -26.49 4.02
N TYR A 229 -10.06 -25.74 2.97
CA TYR A 229 -10.71 -25.81 1.66
C TYR A 229 -9.77 -26.16 0.50
N GLY A 230 -8.48 -26.41 0.76
CA GLY A 230 -7.49 -26.77 -0.24
C GLY A 230 -7.37 -25.73 -1.36
N ALA A 231 -7.34 -26.16 -2.61
CA ALA A 231 -7.21 -25.30 -3.79
C ALA A 231 -8.26 -24.17 -3.87
N LYS A 232 -9.44 -24.35 -3.27
CA LYS A 232 -10.50 -23.31 -3.21
C LYS A 232 -10.24 -22.26 -2.14
N GLY A 233 -9.28 -22.46 -1.25
CA GLY A 233 -9.01 -21.57 -0.12
C GLY A 233 -8.72 -20.13 -0.52
N ALA A 234 -7.95 -19.93 -1.60
CA ALA A 234 -7.63 -18.59 -2.12
C ALA A 234 -8.88 -17.83 -2.61
N ALA A 235 -9.78 -18.50 -3.33
CA ALA A 235 -11.03 -17.92 -3.81
C ALA A 235 -11.98 -17.58 -2.64
N ILE A 236 -12.10 -18.47 -1.66
CA ILE A 236 -12.92 -18.25 -0.45
C ILE A 236 -12.37 -17.09 0.36
N PHE A 237 -11.06 -17.03 0.58
CA PHE A 237 -10.42 -15.90 1.25
C PHE A 237 -10.69 -14.57 0.52
N GLY A 238 -10.59 -14.57 -0.81
CA GLY A 238 -10.91 -13.41 -1.63
C GLY A 238 -12.35 -12.93 -1.43
N MET A 239 -13.33 -13.84 -1.43
CA MET A 239 -14.74 -13.52 -1.18
C MET A 239 -14.97 -12.97 0.23
N LEU A 240 -14.35 -13.56 1.26
CA LEU A 240 -14.43 -13.09 2.64
C LEU A 240 -13.86 -11.67 2.79
N THR A 241 -12.72 -11.41 2.18
CA THR A 241 -12.08 -10.08 2.20
C THR A 241 -12.95 -9.05 1.48
N SER A 242 -13.53 -9.42 0.33
CA SER A 242 -14.47 -8.55 -0.40
C SER A 242 -15.73 -8.26 0.42
N THR A 243 -16.28 -9.24 1.12
CA THR A 243 -17.43 -9.06 2.02
C THR A 243 -17.08 -8.12 3.17
N ASN A 244 -15.89 -8.27 3.76
CA ASN A 244 -15.42 -7.37 4.83
C ASN A 244 -15.28 -5.91 4.35
N ALA A 245 -14.95 -5.69 3.08
CA ALA A 245 -14.83 -4.34 2.52
C ALA A 245 -16.20 -3.69 2.20
N LEU A 246 -17.28 -4.47 2.17
CA LEU A 246 -18.66 -3.97 1.97
C LEU A 246 -19.33 -3.47 3.26
N VAL A 247 -18.86 -3.91 4.43
CA VAL A 247 -19.38 -3.55 5.76
C VAL A 247 -18.60 -2.36 6.32
#